data_c11ca46b76504794206ba428390f445d
#
_entry.id   c11ca46b76504794206ba428390f445d
#
_cell.length_a   1.000
_cell.length_b   1.000
_cell.length_c   1.000
_cell.angle_alpha   90.00
_cell.angle_beta   90.00
_cell.angle_gamma   90.00
#
_symmetry.space_group_name_H-M   'P 1'
#
loop_
_entity.id
_entity.type
_entity.pdbx_description
1 polymer ?
#
loop_
_entity_poly.entity_id
_entity_poly.type
_entity_poly.pdbx_seq_one_letter_code
_entity_poly.pdbx_strand_id
1 'polypeptide(L)'
;MNNYQILSPKSRGSFTERLEELQATTQSYLSKEAETGRQLQYSKVFLSDAQNQYQTFVETELYQDTLSQHATSIVEQAPLDGSKISLLVKTSDEQQDFIFQSMRLTEKETRATNSYVQTIALFEKYIRSMEGKGVDMKTHLVRTWIYVADIDVNYEGVVKARNDIFKRYGLTID
;
A
#
# COMPACT_ATOMS: atom_id res chain seq x y z
N MET A 1 0.00 8.71 -19.77
CA MET A 1 -1.40 8.81 -19.28
C MET A 1 -1.60 7.84 -18.11
N ASN A 2 -2.11 8.33 -16.99
CA ASN A 2 -2.37 7.50 -15.80
C ASN A 2 -3.68 6.73 -15.94
N ASN A 3 -3.67 5.45 -15.61
CA ASN A 3 -4.88 4.62 -15.58
C ASN A 3 -5.04 3.99 -14.17
N TYR A 4 -6.27 3.97 -13.67
CA TYR A 4 -6.63 3.37 -12.38
C TYR A 4 -7.72 2.34 -12.61
N GLN A 5 -7.51 1.14 -12.12
CA GLN A 5 -8.46 0.04 -12.24
C GLN A 5 -8.65 -0.67 -10.90
N ILE A 6 -9.89 -0.98 -10.58
CA ILE A 6 -10.23 -1.92 -9.50
C ILE A 6 -10.54 -3.28 -10.14
N LEU A 7 -9.85 -4.29 -9.67
CA LEU A 7 -10.01 -5.68 -10.08
C LEU A 7 -10.56 -6.47 -8.89
N SER A 8 -11.67 -7.15 -9.09
CA SER A 8 -12.32 -7.98 -8.08
C SER A 8 -12.71 -9.32 -8.68
N PRO A 9 -12.59 -10.44 -7.94
CA PRO A 9 -13.12 -11.72 -8.37
C PRO A 9 -14.64 -11.66 -8.40
N LYS A 10 -15.24 -12.28 -9.39
CA LYS A 10 -16.71 -12.40 -9.57
C LYS A 10 -17.27 -13.65 -8.90
N SER A 11 -16.42 -14.68 -8.75
CA SER A 11 -16.82 -15.94 -8.11
C SER A 11 -17.20 -15.72 -6.64
N ARG A 12 -18.11 -16.56 -6.16
CA ARG A 12 -18.53 -16.61 -4.75
C ARG A 12 -17.92 -17.80 -4.00
N GLY A 13 -16.89 -18.41 -4.58
CA GLY A 13 -16.19 -19.56 -4.02
C GLY A 13 -15.36 -19.27 -2.77
N SER A 14 -14.49 -20.19 -2.43
CA SER A 14 -13.50 -20.07 -1.37
C SER A 14 -12.56 -18.87 -1.60
N PHE A 15 -11.81 -18.49 -0.58
CA PHE A 15 -10.82 -17.41 -0.73
C PHE A 15 -9.75 -17.79 -1.77
N THR A 16 -9.31 -19.04 -1.79
CA THR A 16 -8.33 -19.54 -2.76
C THR A 16 -8.83 -19.42 -4.21
N GLU A 17 -10.04 -19.88 -4.49
CA GLU A 17 -10.64 -19.74 -5.84
C GLU A 17 -10.75 -18.28 -6.27
N ARG A 18 -11.05 -17.38 -5.34
CA ARG A 18 -11.09 -15.94 -5.62
C ARG A 18 -9.69 -15.37 -5.89
N LEU A 19 -8.66 -15.87 -5.22
CA LEU A 19 -7.28 -15.49 -5.48
C LEU A 19 -6.82 -15.93 -6.87
N GLU A 20 -7.13 -17.15 -7.27
CA GLU A 20 -6.82 -17.68 -8.62
C GLU A 20 -7.48 -16.83 -9.71
N GLU A 21 -8.77 -16.49 -9.54
CA GLU A 21 -9.47 -15.61 -10.46
C GLU A 21 -8.88 -14.20 -10.50
N LEU A 22 -8.56 -13.64 -9.34
CA LEU A 22 -7.94 -12.31 -9.24
C LEU A 22 -6.56 -12.30 -9.91
N GLN A 23 -5.75 -13.34 -9.72
CA GLN A 23 -4.45 -13.50 -10.37
C GLN A 23 -4.61 -13.50 -11.90
N ALA A 24 -5.46 -14.35 -12.44
CA ALA A 24 -5.70 -14.43 -13.88
C ALA A 24 -6.20 -13.09 -14.47
N THR A 25 -7.14 -12.45 -13.77
CA THR A 25 -7.69 -11.15 -14.17
C THR A 25 -6.62 -10.06 -14.16
N THR A 26 -5.77 -10.05 -13.12
CA THR A 26 -4.69 -9.07 -12.98
C THR A 26 -3.62 -9.26 -14.06
N GLN A 27 -3.20 -10.48 -14.31
CA GLN A 27 -2.23 -10.80 -15.37
C GLN A 27 -2.75 -10.37 -16.74
N SER A 28 -4.02 -10.69 -17.06
CA SER A 28 -4.66 -10.27 -18.31
C SER A 28 -4.73 -8.75 -18.43
N TYR A 29 -5.06 -8.04 -17.36
CA TYR A 29 -5.11 -6.58 -17.36
C TYR A 29 -3.73 -5.98 -17.58
N LEU A 30 -2.71 -6.41 -16.82
CA LEU A 30 -1.36 -5.87 -16.92
C LEU A 30 -0.71 -6.15 -18.27
N SER A 31 -1.00 -7.31 -18.87
CA SER A 31 -0.54 -7.61 -20.24
C SER A 31 -1.11 -6.63 -21.28
N LYS A 32 -2.41 -6.31 -21.20
CA LYS A 32 -3.02 -5.30 -22.08
C LYS A 32 -2.47 -3.89 -21.83
N GLU A 33 -2.20 -3.53 -20.60
CA GLU A 33 -1.56 -2.26 -20.28
C GLU A 33 -0.15 -2.18 -20.89
N ALA A 34 0.63 -3.27 -20.79
CA ALA A 34 1.97 -3.34 -21.36
C ALA A 34 1.97 -3.18 -22.89
N GLU A 35 0.97 -3.72 -23.60
CA GLU A 35 0.81 -3.52 -25.05
C GLU A 35 0.65 -2.04 -25.43
N THR A 36 0.17 -1.22 -24.52
CA THR A 36 0.03 0.23 -24.68
C THR A 36 1.18 1.03 -24.06
N GLY A 37 2.26 0.33 -23.64
CA GLY A 37 3.44 0.94 -23.04
C GLY A 37 3.26 1.33 -21.57
N ARG A 38 2.12 1.00 -20.93
CA ARG A 38 1.88 1.32 -19.52
C ARG A 38 2.40 0.23 -18.60
N GLN A 39 3.01 0.63 -17.49
CA GLN A 39 3.57 -0.25 -16.48
C GLN A 39 2.90 -0.02 -15.12
N LEU A 40 2.85 -1.07 -14.30
CA LEU A 40 2.36 -0.99 -12.92
C LEU A 40 3.24 -0.04 -12.10
N GLN A 41 2.60 0.87 -11.40
CA GLN A 41 3.25 1.88 -10.60
C GLN A 41 3.11 1.61 -9.09
N TYR A 42 1.90 1.39 -8.67
CA TYR A 42 1.59 0.94 -7.31
C TYR A 42 0.26 0.18 -7.29
N SER A 43 0.03 -0.52 -6.19
CA SER A 43 -1.20 -1.22 -5.94
C SER A 43 -1.70 -1.08 -4.49
N LYS A 44 -3.00 -1.30 -4.31
CA LYS A 44 -3.62 -1.45 -2.99
C LYS A 44 -4.49 -2.70 -3.00
N VAL A 45 -4.25 -3.56 -2.06
CA VAL A 45 -5.03 -4.78 -1.82
C VAL A 45 -5.97 -4.53 -0.66
N PHE A 46 -7.24 -4.79 -0.86
CA PHE A 46 -8.28 -4.70 0.16
C PHE A 46 -8.70 -6.11 0.54
N LEU A 47 -8.50 -6.48 1.80
CA LEU A 47 -8.89 -7.76 2.37
C LEU A 47 -10.07 -7.58 3.31
N SER A 48 -11.06 -8.47 3.24
CA SER A 48 -12.20 -8.44 4.16
C SER A 48 -11.86 -8.93 5.56
N ASP A 49 -10.78 -9.69 5.69
CA ASP A 49 -10.30 -10.32 6.93
C ASP A 49 -8.79 -10.55 6.79
N ALA A 50 -8.01 -9.51 7.08
CA ALA A 50 -6.57 -9.58 6.90
C ALA A 50 -5.92 -10.61 7.83
N GLN A 51 -6.47 -10.84 9.02
CA GLN A 51 -5.92 -11.79 9.98
C GLN A 51 -5.86 -13.21 9.40
N ASN A 52 -6.90 -13.63 8.69
CA ASN A 52 -7.01 -14.98 8.13
C ASN A 52 -6.58 -15.06 6.65
N GLN A 53 -6.52 -13.94 5.92
CA GLN A 53 -6.31 -13.92 4.48
C GLN A 53 -4.90 -13.47 4.07
N TYR A 54 -4.22 -12.71 4.93
CA TYR A 54 -2.94 -12.07 4.58
C TYR A 54 -1.88 -13.08 4.17
N GLN A 55 -1.67 -14.12 5.00
CA GLN A 55 -0.60 -15.10 4.74
C GLN A 55 -0.86 -15.86 3.43
N THR A 56 -2.09 -16.32 3.22
CA THR A 56 -2.49 -16.99 1.98
C THR A 56 -2.29 -16.10 0.75
N PHE A 57 -2.61 -14.80 0.86
CA PHE A 57 -2.44 -13.85 -0.23
C PHE A 57 -0.96 -13.61 -0.56
N VAL A 58 -0.10 -13.38 0.44
CA VAL A 58 1.31 -13.07 0.18
C VAL A 58 2.12 -14.27 -0.30
N GLU A 59 1.60 -15.48 -0.19
CA GLU A 59 2.18 -16.70 -0.76
C GLU A 59 1.80 -16.94 -2.23
N THR A 60 0.88 -16.15 -2.79
CA THR A 60 0.50 -16.27 -4.21
C THR A 60 1.60 -15.78 -5.16
N GLU A 61 1.68 -16.35 -6.36
CA GLU A 61 2.54 -15.87 -7.43
C GLU A 61 2.21 -14.42 -7.81
N LEU A 62 0.92 -14.04 -7.77
CA LEU A 62 0.49 -12.66 -7.99
C LEU A 62 1.23 -11.68 -7.08
N TYR A 63 1.32 -12.01 -5.79
CA TYR A 63 2.05 -11.15 -4.86
C TYR A 63 3.55 -11.27 -5.05
N GLN A 64 4.10 -12.47 -5.05
CA GLN A 64 5.55 -12.72 -5.06
C GLN A 64 6.22 -12.20 -6.33
N ASP A 65 5.64 -12.46 -7.48
CA ASP A 65 6.28 -12.20 -8.77
C ASP A 65 5.89 -10.85 -9.38
N THR A 66 4.78 -10.26 -8.91
CA THR A 66 4.27 -9.01 -9.48
C THR A 66 4.16 -7.90 -8.44
N LEU A 67 3.27 -8.06 -7.46
CA LEU A 67 2.92 -6.93 -6.59
C LEU A 67 4.02 -6.57 -5.60
N SER A 68 4.81 -7.54 -5.13
CA SER A 68 5.94 -7.30 -4.21
C SER A 68 7.09 -6.52 -4.83
N GLN A 69 7.18 -6.50 -6.17
CA GLN A 69 8.19 -5.75 -6.92
C GLN A 69 7.85 -4.25 -7.01
N HIS A 70 6.65 -3.86 -6.60
CA HIS A 70 6.14 -2.48 -6.63
C HIS A 70 5.66 -2.04 -5.25
N ALA A 71 5.38 -0.74 -5.10
CA ALA A 71 4.78 -0.24 -3.88
C ALA A 71 3.36 -0.79 -3.72
N THR A 72 3.20 -1.78 -2.85
CA THR A 72 1.92 -2.44 -2.59
C THR A 72 1.51 -2.25 -1.14
N SER A 73 0.36 -1.62 -0.93
CA SER A 73 -0.28 -1.51 0.38
C SER A 73 -1.36 -2.59 0.52
N ILE A 74 -1.35 -3.32 1.64
CA ILE A 74 -2.39 -4.28 1.98
C ILE A 74 -3.17 -3.73 3.16
N VAL A 75 -4.48 -3.59 3.00
CA VAL A 75 -5.37 -2.93 3.96
C VAL A 75 -6.51 -3.89 4.31
N GLU A 76 -6.85 -3.97 5.60
CA GLU A 76 -8.08 -4.61 6.01
C GLU A 76 -9.23 -3.64 5.81
N GLN A 77 -9.97 -3.87 4.76
CA GLN A 77 -11.19 -3.16 4.42
C GLN A 77 -12.02 -4.07 3.51
N ALA A 78 -13.18 -4.48 3.98
CA ALA A 78 -14.06 -5.31 3.17
C ALA A 78 -14.49 -4.59 1.89
N PRO A 79 -14.29 -5.22 0.71
CA PRO A 79 -14.78 -4.66 -0.55
C PRO A 79 -16.30 -4.49 -0.55
N LEU A 80 -16.80 -3.38 -1.10
CA LEU A 80 -18.24 -3.05 -1.10
C LEU A 80 -19.10 -3.99 -1.95
N ASP A 81 -18.49 -4.68 -2.92
CA ASP A 81 -19.15 -5.63 -3.80
C ASP A 81 -19.36 -7.03 -3.15
N GLY A 82 -18.92 -7.19 -1.89
CA GLY A 82 -18.99 -8.44 -1.15
C GLY A 82 -17.93 -9.47 -1.57
N SER A 83 -16.99 -9.11 -2.43
CA SER A 83 -15.79 -9.93 -2.64
C SER A 83 -14.95 -9.95 -1.36
N LYS A 84 -14.18 -11.03 -1.16
CA LYS A 84 -13.29 -11.13 0.01
C LYS A 84 -11.98 -10.40 -0.19
N ILE A 85 -11.67 -10.06 -1.42
CA ILE A 85 -10.46 -9.35 -1.83
C ILE A 85 -10.77 -8.50 -3.05
N SER A 86 -10.17 -7.32 -3.14
CA SER A 86 -10.06 -6.53 -4.36
C SER A 86 -8.71 -5.85 -4.46
N LEU A 87 -8.32 -5.50 -5.68
CA LEU A 87 -7.05 -4.92 -6.01
C LEU A 87 -7.25 -3.63 -6.79
N LEU A 88 -6.81 -2.50 -6.25
CA LEU A 88 -6.63 -1.27 -6.99
C LEU A 88 -5.22 -1.26 -7.58
N VAL A 89 -5.11 -1.04 -8.89
CA VAL A 89 -3.84 -0.86 -9.57
C VAL A 89 -3.79 0.52 -10.24
N LYS A 90 -2.61 1.13 -10.23
CA LYS A 90 -2.28 2.29 -11.06
C LYS A 90 -1.24 1.87 -12.07
N THR A 91 -1.53 2.10 -13.35
CA THR A 91 -0.58 1.95 -14.45
C THR A 91 -0.33 3.28 -15.16
N SER A 92 0.84 3.47 -15.75
CA SER A 92 1.21 4.68 -16.50
C SER A 92 2.23 4.37 -17.58
N ASP A 93 2.14 5.11 -18.69
CA ASP A 93 3.13 5.20 -19.77
C ASP A 93 4.11 6.36 -19.58
N GLU A 94 3.88 7.19 -18.57
CA GLU A 94 4.76 8.32 -18.28
C GLU A 94 6.00 7.84 -17.51
N GLN A 95 7.17 8.32 -17.94
CA GLN A 95 8.39 8.17 -17.15
C GLN A 95 8.17 8.90 -15.83
N GLN A 96 8.36 8.21 -14.71
CA GLN A 96 7.83 8.71 -13.44
C GLN A 96 8.74 9.74 -12.79
N ASP A 97 8.16 10.91 -12.51
CA ASP A 97 8.71 11.87 -11.56
C ASP A 97 8.35 11.50 -10.09
N PHE A 98 7.58 10.44 -9.88
CA PHE A 98 7.12 10.01 -8.55
C PHE A 98 7.72 8.67 -8.13
N ILE A 99 8.26 8.63 -6.92
CA ILE A 99 8.65 7.39 -6.25
C ILE A 99 7.51 6.99 -5.31
N PHE A 100 6.91 5.83 -5.56
CA PHE A 100 5.94 5.23 -4.64
C PHE A 100 6.65 4.27 -3.70
N GLN A 101 6.30 4.35 -2.42
CA GLN A 101 6.85 3.45 -1.39
C GLN A 101 5.73 2.95 -0.49
N SER A 102 5.80 1.68 -0.12
CA SER A 102 4.96 1.10 0.92
C SER A 102 5.82 0.70 2.11
N MET A 103 5.47 1.20 3.30
CA MET A 103 6.20 0.96 4.53
C MET A 103 5.36 0.16 5.51
N ARG A 104 5.99 -0.79 6.15
CA ARG A 104 5.38 -1.66 7.14
C ARG A 104 6.30 -1.83 8.34
N LEU A 105 5.72 -1.92 9.51
CA LEU A 105 6.43 -2.36 10.71
C LEU A 105 6.35 -3.88 10.84
N THR A 106 7.40 -4.47 11.33
CA THR A 106 7.45 -5.87 11.72
C THR A 106 6.76 -6.06 13.08
N GLU A 107 6.38 -7.29 13.42
CA GLU A 107 5.86 -7.62 14.75
C GLU A 107 6.80 -7.19 15.87
N LYS A 108 8.11 -7.34 15.67
CA LYS A 108 9.13 -6.91 16.64
C LYS A 108 9.11 -5.40 16.87
N GLU A 109 8.87 -4.60 15.81
CA GLU A 109 8.82 -3.13 15.90
C GLU A 109 7.50 -2.64 16.52
N THR A 110 6.43 -3.43 16.47
CA THR A 110 5.13 -3.07 17.04
C THR A 110 4.92 -3.55 18.45
N ARG A 111 5.69 -4.55 18.89
CA ARG A 111 5.53 -5.17 20.22
C ARG A 111 5.75 -4.15 21.33
N ALA A 112 4.77 -4.03 22.24
CA ALA A 112 4.77 -3.13 23.40
C ALA A 112 4.97 -1.64 23.04
N THR A 113 4.58 -1.22 21.84
CA THR A 113 4.61 0.18 21.40
C THR A 113 3.21 0.70 21.12
N ASN A 114 3.00 2.00 21.30
CA ASN A 114 1.74 2.66 20.99
C ASN A 114 1.75 3.26 19.58
N SER A 115 0.61 3.74 19.12
CA SER A 115 0.43 4.32 17.79
C SER A 115 1.35 5.51 17.49
N TYR A 116 1.70 6.31 18.51
CA TYR A 116 2.66 7.41 18.38
C TYR A 116 4.05 6.88 18.00
N VAL A 117 4.58 5.94 18.77
CA VAL A 117 5.92 5.35 18.53
C VAL A 117 5.96 4.62 17.21
N GLN A 118 4.92 3.86 16.88
CA GLN A 118 4.82 3.16 15.59
C GLN A 118 4.82 4.12 14.40
N THR A 119 4.09 5.23 14.50
CA THR A 119 4.05 6.24 13.45
C THR A 119 5.39 6.94 13.28
N ILE A 120 6.07 7.30 14.37
CA ILE A 120 7.44 7.83 14.31
C ILE A 120 8.37 6.84 13.60
N ALA A 121 8.33 5.56 13.97
CA ALA A 121 9.18 4.53 13.38
C ALA A 121 8.94 4.36 11.87
N LEU A 122 7.68 4.41 11.41
CA LEU A 122 7.33 4.38 9.99
C LEU A 122 7.92 5.57 9.22
N PHE A 123 7.77 6.79 9.74
CA PHE A 123 8.34 7.98 9.10
C PHE A 123 9.86 7.95 9.10
N GLU A 124 10.51 7.51 10.17
CA GLU A 124 11.97 7.38 10.21
C GLU A 124 12.47 6.30 9.22
N LYS A 125 11.72 5.21 9.06
CA LYS A 125 11.99 4.18 8.04
C LYS A 125 11.92 4.77 6.62
N TYR A 126 10.90 5.58 6.36
CA TYR A 126 10.74 6.32 5.10
C TYR A 126 11.90 7.30 4.87
N ILE A 127 12.25 8.12 5.87
CA ILE A 127 13.33 9.10 5.77
C ILE A 127 14.66 8.41 5.45
N ARG A 128 14.99 7.32 6.18
CA ARG A 128 16.19 6.53 5.88
C ARG A 128 16.18 5.94 4.47
N SER A 129 15.04 5.58 3.93
CA SER A 129 14.93 5.05 2.56
C SER A 129 15.23 6.09 1.47
N MET A 130 15.19 7.38 1.82
CA MET A 130 15.51 8.50 0.92
C MET A 130 16.99 8.91 0.98
N GLU A 131 17.72 8.48 2.02
CA GLU A 131 19.14 8.81 2.17
C GLU A 131 19.94 8.37 0.93
N GLY A 132 20.79 9.26 0.42
CA GLY A 132 21.61 9.02 -0.77
C GLY A 132 20.87 9.10 -2.11
N LYS A 133 19.56 9.37 -2.13
CA LYS A 133 18.78 9.48 -3.37
C LYS A 133 18.60 10.90 -3.88
N GLY A 134 19.15 11.89 -3.19
CA GLY A 134 19.00 13.30 -3.55
C GLY A 134 17.59 13.86 -3.36
N VAL A 135 16.76 13.18 -2.55
CA VAL A 135 15.40 13.58 -2.21
C VAL A 135 15.26 13.77 -0.71
N ASP A 136 14.42 14.70 -0.30
CA ASP A 136 14.11 14.98 1.10
C ASP A 136 12.60 15.12 1.33
N MET A 137 12.20 15.06 2.58
CA MET A 137 10.80 15.08 2.95
C MET A 137 10.14 16.43 2.71
N LYS A 138 10.88 17.55 2.90
CA LYS A 138 10.33 18.90 2.80
C LYS A 138 9.92 19.27 1.39
N THR A 139 10.75 18.93 0.40
CA THR A 139 10.59 19.37 -0.98
C THR A 139 10.02 18.32 -1.91
N HIS A 140 10.10 17.03 -1.51
CA HIS A 140 9.73 15.91 -2.38
C HIS A 140 8.52 15.09 -1.89
N LEU A 141 8.08 15.25 -0.63
CA LEU A 141 6.91 14.53 -0.15
C LEU A 141 5.63 15.13 -0.74
N VAL A 142 4.99 14.38 -1.63
CA VAL A 142 3.77 14.81 -2.30
C VAL A 142 2.53 14.35 -1.52
N ARG A 143 2.52 13.10 -1.05
CA ARG A 143 1.35 12.53 -0.37
C ARG A 143 1.74 11.31 0.48
N THR A 144 1.08 11.19 1.61
CA THR A 144 1.08 9.98 2.45
C THR A 144 -0.32 9.39 2.58
N TRP A 145 -0.41 8.05 2.63
CA TRP A 145 -1.59 7.32 3.06
C TRP A 145 -1.20 6.54 4.30
N ILE A 146 -1.83 6.86 5.43
CA ILE A 146 -1.56 6.19 6.70
C ILE A 146 -2.79 5.34 7.03
N TYR A 147 -2.62 4.04 7.09
CA TYR A 147 -3.65 3.09 7.48
C TYR A 147 -3.48 2.74 8.95
N VAL A 148 -4.53 2.91 9.71
CA VAL A 148 -4.52 2.80 11.17
C VAL A 148 -5.57 1.77 11.59
N ALA A 149 -5.16 0.74 12.30
CA ALA A 149 -6.08 -0.17 12.95
C ALA A 149 -6.70 0.50 14.19
N ASP A 150 -7.94 0.13 14.52
CA ASP A 150 -8.66 0.64 15.70
C ASP A 150 -8.55 2.17 15.83
N ILE A 151 -9.04 2.87 14.82
CA ILE A 151 -8.80 4.31 14.64
C ILE A 151 -9.25 5.13 15.85
N ASP A 152 -10.33 4.75 16.52
CA ASP A 152 -10.85 5.45 17.70
C ASP A 152 -9.87 5.49 18.85
N VAL A 153 -9.02 4.46 18.98
CA VAL A 153 -8.01 4.34 20.02
C VAL A 153 -6.66 4.93 19.59
N ASN A 154 -6.32 4.79 18.32
CA ASN A 154 -4.97 5.07 17.82
C ASN A 154 -4.82 6.44 17.14
N TYR A 155 -5.92 7.11 16.80
CA TYR A 155 -5.91 8.35 16.01
C TYR A 155 -5.07 9.47 16.62
N GLU A 156 -5.22 9.72 17.92
CA GLU A 156 -4.50 10.80 18.60
C GLU A 156 -2.96 10.60 18.52
N GLY A 157 -2.50 9.38 18.78
CA GLY A 157 -1.08 9.05 18.70
C GLY A 157 -0.52 9.22 17.28
N VAL A 158 -1.26 8.80 16.27
CA VAL A 158 -0.87 8.95 14.86
C VAL A 158 -0.80 10.42 14.46
N VAL A 159 -1.81 11.22 14.79
CA VAL A 159 -1.84 12.65 14.44
C VAL A 159 -0.71 13.41 15.14
N LYS A 160 -0.51 13.16 16.43
CA LYS A 160 0.58 13.78 17.19
C LYS A 160 1.94 13.44 16.58
N ALA A 161 2.21 12.17 16.31
CA ALA A 161 3.48 11.73 15.73
C ALA A 161 3.73 12.35 14.36
N ARG A 162 2.71 12.36 13.48
CA ARG A 162 2.80 13.00 12.16
C ARG A 162 3.14 14.48 12.30
N ASN A 163 2.45 15.21 13.19
CA ASN A 163 2.70 16.64 13.38
C ASN A 163 4.10 16.91 13.92
N ASP A 164 4.60 16.11 14.86
CA ASP A 164 5.95 16.23 15.39
C ASP A 164 7.02 15.99 14.32
N ILE A 165 6.83 14.96 13.47
CA ILE A 165 7.72 14.68 12.33
C ILE A 165 7.66 15.81 11.30
N PHE A 166 6.47 16.24 10.90
CA PHE A 166 6.31 17.32 9.92
C PHE A 166 6.97 18.60 10.39
N LYS A 167 6.78 18.97 11.65
CA LYS A 167 7.46 20.11 12.26
C LYS A 167 9.00 19.97 12.23
N ARG A 168 9.51 18.78 12.61
CA ARG A 168 10.94 18.49 12.62
C ARG A 168 11.58 18.65 11.23
N TYR A 169 10.86 18.27 10.18
CA TYR A 169 11.35 18.32 8.79
C TYR A 169 10.85 19.52 7.99
N GLY A 170 10.26 20.52 8.65
CA GLY A 170 9.87 21.78 8.02
C GLY A 170 8.64 21.69 7.09
N LEU A 171 7.77 20.71 7.30
CA LEU A 171 6.47 20.55 6.62
C LEU A 171 5.35 21.19 7.45
N THR A 172 5.53 22.42 7.89
CA THR A 172 4.49 23.18 8.59
C THR A 172 3.71 24.02 7.58
N ILE A 173 2.39 24.09 7.76
CA ILE A 173 1.54 25.06 7.09
C ILE A 173 1.63 26.33 7.95
N ASP A 174 2.19 27.39 7.42
CA ASP A 174 2.17 28.72 8.03
C ASP A 174 0.78 29.34 7.90
#